data_9fbac98720536bf660eb1bcee4912268
#
_entry.id   9fbac98720536bf660eb1bcee4912268
#
_cell.length_a   1.000
_cell.length_b   1.000
_cell.length_c   1.000
_cell.angle_alpha   90.00
_cell.angle_beta   90.00
_cell.angle_gamma   90.00
#
_symmetry.space_group_name_H-M   'P 1'
#
loop_
_entity.id
_entity.type
_entity.pdbx_description
1 polymer ?
#
loop_
_entity_poly.entity_id
_entity_poly.type
_entity_poly.pdbx_seq_one_letter_code
_entity_poly.pdbx_strand_id
1 'polypeptide(L)'
;MRKTAAVLGFGFVLILTASACRKPAEAAKAEDLISGIGLTRLEVYGQRPAPDGLQSGSPHVHAVTDEGYYVMSGSGRVELHDLKQGFRTIEMTPGRYLQFPPGVLHRLVNEDHLTILVVMGNAGLAEKGDARIYFGQAVDENQAEFARLVGLAKAEGLEGALKRRDEAVRAYQSLLALWTSDRDAYNRELRRFIDVHMKAASERRADFLQAVETGPVAWGNRFKQRLAALPLSPDDLSPAIHLPPDEPTLGMCGLLRPVIKMDPADRDR
;
A
#
# COMPACT_ATOMS: atom_id res chain seq x y z
N MET A 1 -74.00 -27.76 36.37
CA MET A 1 -72.93 -26.76 36.23
C MET A 1 -71.65 -27.49 35.70
N ARG A 2 -71.40 -27.51 34.42
CA ARG A 2 -70.20 -28.13 33.85
C ARG A 2 -69.27 -27.01 33.43
N LYS A 3 -68.03 -26.96 33.97
CA LYS A 3 -66.96 -26.05 33.62
C LYS A 3 -66.14 -26.64 32.46
N THR A 4 -66.18 -25.99 31.34
CA THR A 4 -65.34 -26.30 30.17
C THR A 4 -63.99 -25.58 30.31
N ALA A 5 -62.90 -26.33 30.32
CA ALA A 5 -61.52 -25.77 30.31
C ALA A 5 -61.06 -25.67 28.85
N ALA A 6 -60.66 -24.48 28.43
CA ALA A 6 -60.04 -24.22 27.16
C ALA A 6 -58.51 -24.47 27.24
N VAL A 7 -58.00 -25.35 26.41
CA VAL A 7 -56.57 -25.61 26.23
C VAL A 7 -56.04 -24.68 25.10
N LEU A 8 -55.20 -23.72 25.48
CA LEU A 8 -54.45 -22.90 24.53
C LEU A 8 -53.19 -23.64 24.10
N GLY A 9 -53.21 -24.12 22.85
CA GLY A 9 -52.02 -24.67 22.25
C GLY A 9 -51.07 -23.57 21.75
N PHE A 10 -49.88 -23.49 22.35
CA PHE A 10 -48.76 -22.67 21.84
C PHE A 10 -48.07 -23.41 20.69
N GLY A 11 -48.30 -22.97 19.48
CA GLY A 11 -47.54 -23.43 18.33
C GLY A 11 -46.13 -22.79 18.29
N PHE A 12 -45.09 -23.57 18.52
CA PHE A 12 -43.71 -23.17 18.29
C PHE A 12 -43.44 -23.17 16.77
N VAL A 13 -43.33 -21.99 16.19
CA VAL A 13 -42.82 -21.83 14.80
C VAL A 13 -41.29 -21.91 14.84
N LEU A 14 -40.75 -23.06 14.44
CA LEU A 14 -39.32 -23.23 14.25
C LEU A 14 -38.90 -22.47 12.98
N ILE A 15 -38.34 -21.27 13.12
CA ILE A 15 -37.72 -20.55 12.02
C ILE A 15 -36.35 -21.19 11.75
N LEU A 16 -36.33 -22.10 10.78
CA LEU A 16 -35.08 -22.63 10.21
C LEU A 16 -34.42 -21.50 9.42
N THR A 17 -33.49 -20.76 10.05
CA THR A 17 -32.58 -19.90 9.33
C THR A 17 -31.63 -20.77 8.52
N ALA A 18 -31.88 -20.91 7.24
CA ALA A 18 -30.91 -21.46 6.29
C ALA A 18 -29.68 -20.58 6.31
N SER A 19 -28.66 -21.01 7.07
CA SER A 19 -27.32 -20.44 6.96
C SER A 19 -26.81 -20.78 5.56
N ALA A 20 -26.97 -19.85 4.62
CA ALA A 20 -26.37 -19.96 3.31
C ALA A 20 -24.84 -20.06 3.53
N CYS A 21 -24.31 -21.26 3.29
CA CYS A 21 -22.89 -21.51 3.26
C CYS A 21 -22.31 -20.58 2.16
N ARG A 22 -21.87 -19.37 2.54
CA ARG A 22 -21.14 -18.49 1.63
C ARG A 22 -19.86 -19.21 1.24
N LYS A 23 -19.74 -19.56 -0.05
CA LYS A 23 -18.44 -19.95 -0.59
C LYS A 23 -17.43 -18.87 -0.18
N PRO A 24 -16.23 -19.24 0.29
CA PRO A 24 -15.18 -18.26 0.54
C PRO A 24 -15.02 -17.42 -0.73
N ALA A 25 -15.00 -16.12 -0.59
CA ALA A 25 -14.74 -15.22 -1.71
C ALA A 25 -13.38 -15.62 -2.31
N GLU A 26 -13.37 -15.95 -3.59
CA GLU A 26 -12.15 -16.27 -4.31
C GLU A 26 -11.22 -15.04 -4.26
N ALA A 27 -9.92 -15.25 -3.98
CA ALA A 27 -8.96 -14.15 -3.96
C ALA A 27 -8.86 -13.53 -5.36
N ALA A 28 -8.85 -12.21 -5.44
CA ALA A 28 -8.77 -11.49 -6.69
C ALA A 28 -7.37 -11.65 -7.33
N LYS A 29 -7.30 -11.66 -8.65
CA LYS A 29 -6.06 -11.59 -9.42
C LYS A 29 -5.78 -10.13 -9.79
N ALA A 30 -4.52 -9.82 -10.14
CA ALA A 30 -4.14 -8.48 -10.58
C ALA A 30 -4.96 -7.99 -11.79
N GLU A 31 -5.34 -8.90 -12.66
CA GLU A 31 -6.22 -8.64 -13.82
C GLU A 31 -7.66 -8.25 -13.46
N ASP A 32 -8.11 -8.51 -12.23
CA ASP A 32 -9.44 -8.16 -11.76
C ASP A 32 -9.53 -6.71 -11.24
N LEU A 33 -8.37 -6.09 -10.98
CA LEU A 33 -8.31 -4.70 -10.58
C LEU A 33 -8.61 -3.76 -11.75
N ILE A 34 -9.48 -2.77 -11.52
CA ILE A 34 -9.81 -1.77 -12.54
C ILE A 34 -8.52 -1.07 -12.98
N SER A 35 -8.19 -1.16 -14.26
CA SER A 35 -6.96 -0.62 -14.85
C SER A 35 -5.65 -1.15 -14.22
N GLY A 36 -5.69 -2.25 -13.48
CA GLY A 36 -4.53 -2.75 -12.73
C GLY A 36 -4.09 -1.81 -11.59
N ILE A 37 -4.98 -0.94 -11.11
CA ILE A 37 -4.69 0.02 -10.03
C ILE A 37 -4.81 -0.69 -8.68
N GLY A 38 -3.75 -0.63 -7.86
CA GLY A 38 -3.78 -1.05 -6.47
C GLY A 38 -4.41 0.03 -5.59
N LEU A 39 -5.38 -0.37 -4.76
CA LEU A 39 -6.02 0.49 -3.77
C LEU A 39 -5.77 -0.09 -2.38
N THR A 40 -5.14 0.68 -1.50
CA THR A 40 -4.83 0.23 -0.15
C THR A 40 -5.18 1.29 0.87
N ARG A 41 -5.98 0.93 1.87
CA ARG A 41 -6.17 1.77 3.06
C ARG A 41 -4.91 1.68 3.91
N LEU A 42 -4.27 2.80 4.15
CA LEU A 42 -3.08 2.95 4.97
C LEU A 42 -3.43 3.71 6.24
N GLU A 43 -3.15 3.13 7.39
CA GLU A 43 -3.09 3.82 8.68
C GLU A 43 -1.63 4.11 8.98
N VAL A 44 -1.22 5.38 8.89
CA VAL A 44 0.18 5.78 9.09
C VAL A 44 0.62 5.48 10.52
N TYR A 45 1.82 4.92 10.70
CA TYR A 45 2.31 4.51 12.02
C TYR A 45 2.14 5.63 13.07
N GLY A 46 1.41 5.29 14.13
CA GLY A 46 1.12 6.17 15.27
C GLY A 46 1.33 5.48 16.62
N GLN A 47 1.89 4.25 16.64
CA GLN A 47 2.03 3.45 17.86
C GLN A 47 3.09 3.99 18.83
N ARG A 48 4.15 4.58 18.29
CA ARG A 48 5.17 5.32 19.03
C ARG A 48 5.92 6.30 18.13
N PRO A 49 6.47 7.39 18.67
CA PRO A 49 7.31 8.31 17.90
C PRO A 49 8.55 7.62 17.32
N ALA A 50 9.02 8.11 16.18
CA ALA A 50 10.31 7.79 15.59
C ALA A 50 11.45 8.54 16.33
N PRO A 51 12.73 8.30 16.01
CA PRO A 51 13.87 8.95 16.66
C PRO A 51 13.90 10.48 16.56
N ASP A 52 13.19 11.05 15.60
CA ASP A 52 13.01 12.52 15.46
C ASP A 52 11.82 13.07 16.25
N GLY A 53 11.17 12.26 17.07
CA GLY A 53 10.01 12.64 17.89
C GLY A 53 8.67 12.64 17.16
N LEU A 54 8.63 12.32 15.86
CA LEU A 54 7.42 12.32 15.04
C LEU A 54 6.82 10.93 14.90
N GLN A 55 5.50 10.83 14.86
CA GLN A 55 4.82 9.62 14.42
C GLN A 55 4.86 9.58 12.89
N SER A 56 5.43 8.54 12.30
CA SER A 56 5.66 8.54 10.86
C SER A 56 5.95 7.16 10.29
N GLY A 57 5.83 7.06 8.96
CA GLY A 57 6.38 5.97 8.16
C GLY A 57 7.88 6.05 7.95
N SER A 58 8.43 5.09 7.22
CA SER A 58 9.81 5.09 6.74
C SER A 58 9.94 5.95 5.48
N PRO A 59 11.00 6.75 5.32
CA PRO A 59 11.31 7.39 4.04
C PRO A 59 11.64 6.32 2.98
N HIS A 60 11.01 6.40 1.80
CA HIS A 60 11.21 5.42 0.73
C HIS A 60 10.90 6.02 -0.65
N VAL A 61 11.24 5.28 -1.70
CA VAL A 61 11.06 5.67 -3.09
C VAL A 61 10.52 4.51 -3.91
N HIS A 62 9.80 4.79 -4.99
CA HIS A 62 9.42 3.83 -6.03
C HIS A 62 10.26 4.01 -7.28
N ALA A 63 10.61 2.91 -7.96
CA ALA A 63 11.42 2.95 -9.17
C ALA A 63 10.61 3.25 -10.44
N VAL A 64 9.42 2.66 -10.56
CA VAL A 64 8.60 2.74 -11.79
C VAL A 64 7.13 3.07 -11.54
N THR A 65 6.65 2.95 -10.30
CA THR A 65 5.24 3.13 -9.97
C THR A 65 4.95 4.58 -9.59
N ASP A 66 3.93 5.18 -10.23
CA ASP A 66 3.29 6.40 -9.71
C ASP A 66 2.47 6.05 -8.47
N GLU A 67 2.51 6.92 -7.48
CA GLU A 67 1.76 6.77 -6.25
C GLU A 67 0.89 8.00 -5.98
N GLY A 68 -0.33 7.74 -5.50
CA GLY A 68 -1.27 8.77 -5.10
C GLY A 68 -1.80 8.55 -3.70
N TYR A 69 -2.04 9.63 -2.97
CA TYR A 69 -2.60 9.65 -1.63
C TYR A 69 -3.89 10.45 -1.61
N TYR A 70 -5.00 9.80 -1.27
CA TYR A 70 -6.25 10.47 -0.94
C TYR A 70 -6.50 10.38 0.56
N VAL A 71 -6.58 11.51 1.25
CA VAL A 71 -6.80 11.53 2.71
C VAL A 71 -8.24 11.21 3.02
N MET A 72 -8.45 10.09 3.73
CA MET A 72 -9.77 9.63 4.18
C MET A 72 -10.18 10.28 5.49
N SER A 73 -9.25 10.34 6.46
CA SER A 73 -9.49 10.91 7.80
C SER A 73 -8.17 11.27 8.48
N GLY A 74 -8.28 12.02 9.58
CA GLY A 74 -7.12 12.47 10.34
C GLY A 74 -6.36 13.59 9.64
N SER A 75 -5.16 13.89 10.12
CA SER A 75 -4.30 14.91 9.53
C SER A 75 -2.82 14.57 9.69
N GLY A 76 -2.00 15.21 8.88
CA GLY A 76 -0.57 15.06 8.88
C GLY A 76 0.08 15.79 7.72
N ARG A 77 1.26 15.37 7.34
CA ARG A 77 1.95 15.91 6.17
C ARG A 77 2.74 14.82 5.46
N VAL A 78 3.03 15.06 4.20
CA VAL A 78 4.02 14.29 3.45
C VAL A 78 5.26 15.14 3.23
N GLU A 79 6.41 14.55 3.48
CA GLU A 79 7.73 15.10 3.20
C GLU A 79 8.22 14.51 1.89
N LEU A 80 8.56 15.36 0.91
CA LEU A 80 8.95 14.98 -0.45
C LEU A 80 10.34 15.51 -0.77
N HIS A 81 11.13 14.69 -1.47
CA HIS A 81 12.44 15.06 -2.00
C HIS A 81 12.53 14.67 -3.48
N ASP A 82 12.87 15.60 -4.32
CA ASP A 82 13.22 15.36 -5.70
C ASP A 82 14.41 16.23 -6.14
N LEU A 83 15.05 15.84 -7.25
CA LEU A 83 16.28 16.51 -7.73
C LEU A 83 16.03 17.89 -8.37
N LYS A 84 14.76 18.28 -8.60
CA LYS A 84 14.43 19.60 -9.19
C LYS A 84 14.13 20.64 -8.12
N GLN A 85 13.32 20.28 -7.13
CA GLN A 85 12.82 21.22 -6.11
C GLN A 85 13.45 20.98 -4.74
N GLY A 86 14.10 19.83 -4.52
CA GLY A 86 14.66 19.44 -3.25
C GLY A 86 13.58 19.03 -2.24
N PHE A 87 13.81 19.37 -0.98
CA PHE A 87 12.89 19.04 0.12
C PHE A 87 11.71 20.01 0.19
N ARG A 88 10.51 19.46 0.37
CA ARG A 88 9.28 20.22 0.66
C ARG A 88 8.30 19.38 1.46
N THR A 89 7.39 20.05 2.14
CA THR A 89 6.29 19.45 2.89
C THR A 89 4.95 19.84 2.29
N ILE A 90 4.00 18.91 2.33
CA ILE A 90 2.61 19.14 1.89
C ILE A 90 1.68 18.66 2.99
N GLU A 91 0.83 19.57 3.47
CA GLU A 91 -0.22 19.26 4.44
C GLU A 91 -1.22 18.27 3.86
N MET A 92 -1.58 17.25 4.65
CA MET A 92 -2.50 16.19 4.31
C MET A 92 -3.72 16.27 5.21
N THR A 93 -4.84 16.76 4.66
CA THR A 93 -6.13 16.90 5.34
C THR A 93 -7.24 16.18 4.57
N PRO A 94 -8.36 15.80 5.21
CA PRO A 94 -9.42 15.03 4.56
C PRO A 94 -9.88 15.62 3.22
N GLY A 95 -10.01 14.77 2.21
CA GLY A 95 -10.38 15.16 0.85
C GLY A 95 -9.21 15.62 -0.03
N ARG A 96 -8.03 15.87 0.51
CA ARG A 96 -6.85 16.22 -0.29
C ARG A 96 -6.35 15.01 -1.05
N TYR A 97 -6.03 15.21 -2.32
CA TYR A 97 -5.34 14.25 -3.18
C TYR A 97 -3.97 14.78 -3.59
N LEU A 98 -2.96 13.97 -3.45
CA LEU A 98 -1.59 14.21 -3.92
C LEU A 98 -1.15 13.04 -4.78
N GLN A 99 -0.48 13.31 -5.89
CA GLN A 99 0.15 12.29 -6.73
C GLN A 99 1.60 12.71 -7.03
N PHE A 100 2.48 11.74 -7.08
CA PHE A 100 3.88 11.95 -7.43
C PHE A 100 4.42 10.79 -8.29
N PRO A 101 5.38 11.09 -9.20
CA PRO A 101 5.98 10.10 -10.08
C PRO A 101 7.03 9.26 -9.34
N PRO A 102 7.51 8.16 -9.96
CA PRO A 102 8.66 7.41 -9.46
C PRO A 102 9.90 8.30 -9.28
N GLY A 103 10.81 7.89 -8.40
CA GLY A 103 12.04 8.62 -8.08
C GLY A 103 11.88 9.74 -7.05
N VAL A 104 10.67 10.00 -6.54
CA VAL A 104 10.45 10.94 -5.43
C VAL A 104 10.61 10.21 -4.11
N LEU A 105 11.64 10.55 -3.33
CA LEU A 105 11.78 10.06 -1.96
C LEU A 105 10.71 10.76 -1.10
N HIS A 106 9.91 9.96 -0.39
CA HIS A 106 8.79 10.49 0.37
C HIS A 106 8.64 9.81 1.73
N ARG A 107 8.03 10.53 2.67
CA ARG A 107 7.74 10.08 4.03
C ARG A 107 6.43 10.70 4.51
N LEU A 108 5.53 9.87 5.04
CA LEU A 108 4.32 10.33 5.70
C LEU A 108 4.57 10.57 7.19
N VAL A 109 4.12 11.71 7.69
CA VAL A 109 4.08 12.07 9.11
C VAL A 109 2.63 12.11 9.54
N ASN A 110 2.32 11.38 10.61
CA ASN A 110 1.01 11.30 11.23
C ASN A 110 0.94 12.31 12.38
N GLU A 111 0.07 13.28 12.28
CA GLU A 111 -0.14 14.29 13.33
C GLU A 111 -1.41 14.01 14.15
N ASP A 112 -2.44 13.46 13.49
CA ASP A 112 -3.69 13.06 14.13
C ASP A 112 -4.35 11.92 13.35
N HIS A 113 -4.04 10.68 13.70
CA HIS A 113 -4.66 9.45 13.15
C HIS A 113 -4.81 9.43 11.62
N LEU A 114 -3.77 9.88 10.90
CA LEU A 114 -3.77 10.01 9.45
C LEU A 114 -4.06 8.67 8.76
N THR A 115 -5.18 8.62 8.05
CA THR A 115 -5.63 7.48 7.25
C THR A 115 -5.78 7.90 5.79
N ILE A 116 -5.14 7.16 4.91
CA ILE A 116 -5.01 7.49 3.48
C ILE A 116 -5.49 6.31 2.64
N LEU A 117 -6.19 6.58 1.55
CA LEU A 117 -6.31 5.64 0.44
C LEU A 117 -5.09 5.83 -0.46
N VAL A 118 -4.21 4.84 -0.47
CA VAL A 118 -3.07 4.78 -1.39
C VAL A 118 -3.57 4.24 -2.73
N VAL A 119 -3.23 4.95 -3.80
CA VAL A 119 -3.55 4.60 -5.19
C VAL A 119 -2.23 4.38 -5.92
N MET A 120 -2.00 3.16 -6.40
CA MET A 120 -0.75 2.81 -7.09
C MET A 120 -1.03 2.31 -8.49
N GLY A 121 -0.33 2.86 -9.48
CA GLY A 121 -0.24 2.26 -10.80
C GLY A 121 0.45 0.89 -10.71
N ASN A 122 0.00 -0.10 -11.48
CA ASN A 122 0.58 -1.46 -11.47
C ASN A 122 0.54 -2.14 -10.09
N ALA A 123 -0.62 -2.61 -9.68
CA ALA A 123 -0.81 -3.32 -8.42
C ALA A 123 0.21 -4.44 -8.21
N GLY A 124 0.79 -4.50 -7.01
CA GLY A 124 1.71 -5.55 -6.59
C GLY A 124 3.19 -5.33 -6.99
N LEU A 125 3.54 -4.22 -7.65
CA LEU A 125 4.94 -3.94 -7.99
C LEU A 125 5.78 -3.56 -6.76
N ALA A 126 5.19 -2.87 -5.78
CA ALA A 126 5.90 -2.50 -4.56
C ALA A 126 6.48 -3.73 -3.84
N GLU A 127 5.69 -4.81 -3.75
CA GLU A 127 6.06 -6.09 -3.16
C GLU A 127 7.12 -6.83 -4.00
N LYS A 128 7.20 -6.53 -5.29
CA LYS A 128 8.19 -7.12 -6.21
C LYS A 128 9.52 -6.36 -6.25
N GLY A 129 9.72 -5.38 -5.36
CA GLY A 129 10.97 -4.62 -5.23
C GLY A 129 11.01 -3.30 -5.99
N ASP A 130 9.84 -2.78 -6.42
CA ASP A 130 9.72 -1.42 -6.93
C ASP A 130 9.95 -0.37 -5.84
N ALA A 131 9.62 -0.68 -4.58
CA ALA A 131 9.82 0.21 -3.44
C ALA A 131 11.13 -0.06 -2.71
N ARG A 132 11.84 1.00 -2.26
CA ARG A 132 13.06 0.90 -1.47
C ARG A 132 13.09 1.93 -0.35
N ILE A 133 13.32 1.46 0.89
CA ILE A 133 13.52 2.30 2.07
C ILE A 133 14.92 2.94 2.01
N TYR A 134 15.02 4.20 2.40
CA TYR A 134 16.28 4.91 2.57
C TYR A 134 16.87 4.62 3.94
N PHE A 135 18.06 4.03 3.99
CA PHE A 135 18.81 3.76 5.23
C PHE A 135 20.18 4.45 5.28
N GLY A 136 20.47 5.34 4.32
CA GLY A 136 21.77 5.96 4.18
C GLY A 136 22.83 5.09 3.50
N GLN A 137 23.91 5.71 3.04
CA GLN A 137 24.89 5.09 2.13
C GLN A 137 25.43 3.74 2.66
N ALA A 138 25.82 3.69 3.92
CA ALA A 138 26.44 2.49 4.49
C ALA A 138 25.55 1.23 4.42
N VAL A 139 24.25 1.40 4.56
CA VAL A 139 23.27 0.31 4.47
C VAL A 139 22.81 0.11 3.04
N ASP A 140 22.49 1.21 2.31
CA ASP A 140 21.95 1.12 0.95
C ASP A 140 22.88 0.40 -0.01
N GLU A 141 24.21 0.49 0.20
CA GLU A 141 25.25 -0.18 -0.59
C GLU A 141 25.66 -1.55 -0.02
N ASN A 142 25.14 -1.94 1.15
CA ASN A 142 25.37 -3.24 1.76
C ASN A 142 24.11 -4.11 1.67
N GLN A 143 24.04 -4.98 0.65
CA GLN A 143 22.85 -5.80 0.39
C GLN A 143 22.46 -6.71 1.56
N ALA A 144 23.41 -7.25 2.31
CA ALA A 144 23.13 -8.14 3.45
C ALA A 144 22.49 -7.35 4.60
N GLU A 145 23.02 -6.19 4.93
CA GLU A 145 22.48 -5.31 5.98
C GLU A 145 21.12 -4.71 5.57
N PHE A 146 20.98 -4.30 4.31
CA PHE A 146 19.70 -3.85 3.77
C PHE A 146 18.62 -4.94 3.91
N ALA A 147 18.91 -6.17 3.49
CA ALA A 147 17.99 -7.29 3.59
C ALA A 147 17.64 -7.63 5.06
N ARG A 148 18.62 -7.57 5.96
CA ARG A 148 18.40 -7.76 7.40
C ARG A 148 17.41 -6.74 7.96
N LEU A 149 17.59 -5.45 7.68
CA LEU A 149 16.71 -4.39 8.16
C LEU A 149 15.31 -4.49 7.57
N VAL A 150 15.20 -4.73 6.27
CA VAL A 150 13.88 -4.92 5.62
C VAL A 150 13.15 -6.13 6.20
N GLY A 151 13.86 -7.19 6.52
CA GLY A 151 13.33 -8.44 7.10
C GLY A 151 12.78 -8.32 8.51
N LEU A 152 13.10 -7.26 9.27
CA LEU A 152 12.67 -7.09 10.67
C LEU A 152 11.15 -7.17 10.84
N ALA A 153 10.37 -6.58 9.96
CA ALA A 153 8.91 -6.60 10.04
C ALA A 153 8.35 -8.04 9.93
N LYS A 154 8.97 -8.89 9.09
CA LYS A 154 8.58 -10.30 8.97
C LYS A 154 9.02 -11.11 10.18
N ALA A 155 10.18 -10.81 10.74
CA ALA A 155 10.76 -11.56 11.86
C ALA A 155 10.13 -11.24 13.22
N GLU A 156 9.81 -9.96 13.46
CA GLU A 156 9.43 -9.44 14.78
C GLU A 156 8.05 -8.72 14.77
N GLY A 157 7.29 -8.84 13.69
CA GLY A 157 5.97 -8.22 13.58
C GLY A 157 6.02 -6.69 13.67
N LEU A 158 5.04 -6.10 14.35
CA LEU A 158 4.92 -4.64 14.47
C LEU A 158 6.16 -4.00 15.09
N GLU A 159 6.75 -4.61 16.12
CA GLU A 159 7.96 -4.07 16.74
C GLU A 159 9.13 -4.05 15.77
N GLY A 160 9.30 -5.10 14.97
CA GLY A 160 10.30 -5.15 13.91
C GLY A 160 10.07 -4.10 12.82
N ALA A 161 8.80 -3.85 12.45
CA ALA A 161 8.45 -2.79 11.50
C ALA A 161 8.81 -1.40 12.04
N LEU A 162 8.55 -1.16 13.33
CA LEU A 162 8.91 0.10 13.98
C LEU A 162 10.43 0.26 14.15
N LYS A 163 11.17 -0.81 14.46
CA LYS A 163 12.65 -0.79 14.48
C LYS A 163 13.21 -0.46 13.08
N ARG A 164 12.69 -1.11 12.04
CA ARG A 164 13.05 -0.82 10.65
C ARG A 164 12.82 0.66 10.29
N ARG A 165 11.65 1.20 10.66
CA ARG A 165 11.33 2.61 10.49
C ARG A 165 12.33 3.51 11.22
N ASP A 166 12.68 3.18 12.45
CA ASP A 166 13.58 3.98 13.27
C ASP A 166 14.98 4.07 12.68
N GLU A 167 15.51 2.96 12.15
CA GLU A 167 16.81 2.98 11.44
C GLU A 167 16.74 3.88 10.18
N ALA A 168 15.67 3.78 9.41
CA ALA A 168 15.46 4.64 8.25
C ALA A 168 15.37 6.14 8.64
N VAL A 169 14.66 6.46 9.73
CA VAL A 169 14.50 7.85 10.20
C VAL A 169 15.82 8.43 10.71
N ARG A 170 16.68 7.65 11.38
CA ARG A 170 18.04 8.12 11.78
C ARG A 170 18.86 8.53 10.56
N ALA A 171 18.88 7.72 9.52
CA ALA A 171 19.57 8.07 8.28
C ALA A 171 18.93 9.30 7.61
N TYR A 172 17.61 9.38 7.61
CA TYR A 172 16.86 10.49 7.03
C TYR A 172 17.11 11.82 7.71
N GLN A 173 17.32 11.85 9.05
CA GLN A 173 17.73 13.06 9.76
C GLN A 173 19.07 13.62 9.22
N SER A 174 20.00 12.74 8.84
CA SER A 174 21.26 13.16 8.20
C SER A 174 21.02 13.78 6.83
N LEU A 175 20.11 13.23 6.02
CA LEU A 175 19.73 13.81 4.72
C LEU A 175 19.08 15.20 4.89
N LEU A 176 18.20 15.37 5.88
CA LEU A 176 17.60 16.66 6.20
C LEU A 176 18.63 17.68 6.69
N ALA A 177 19.64 17.25 7.47
CA ALA A 177 20.73 18.10 7.89
C ALA A 177 21.54 18.62 6.69
N LEU A 178 21.81 17.78 5.70
CA LEU A 178 22.47 18.19 4.44
C LEU A 178 21.62 19.20 3.67
N TRP A 179 20.31 19.05 3.65
CA TRP A 179 19.41 20.01 3.00
C TRP A 179 19.57 21.42 3.53
N THR A 180 19.89 21.60 4.79
CA THR A 180 20.06 22.92 5.42
C THR A 180 21.50 23.42 5.39
N SER A 181 22.50 22.53 5.43
CA SER A 181 23.91 22.88 5.58
C SER A 181 24.74 22.82 4.30
N ASP A 182 24.45 21.87 3.40
CA ASP A 182 25.21 21.62 2.16
C ASP A 182 24.29 21.05 1.07
N ARG A 183 23.76 21.92 0.21
CA ARG A 183 22.84 21.54 -0.88
C ARG A 183 23.48 20.63 -1.93
N ASP A 184 24.76 20.76 -2.17
CA ASP A 184 25.46 19.92 -3.14
C ASP A 184 25.65 18.53 -2.58
N ALA A 185 26.03 18.39 -1.31
CA ALA A 185 26.09 17.09 -0.65
C ALA A 185 24.71 16.43 -0.55
N TYR A 186 23.66 17.18 -0.23
CA TYR A 186 22.28 16.69 -0.27
C TYR A 186 21.90 16.15 -1.65
N ASN A 187 22.15 16.91 -2.72
CA ASN A 187 21.83 16.48 -4.08
C ASN A 187 22.63 15.25 -4.51
N ARG A 188 23.91 15.17 -4.12
CA ARG A 188 24.73 13.97 -4.39
C ARG A 188 24.17 12.73 -3.67
N GLU A 189 23.81 12.86 -2.40
CA GLU A 189 23.27 11.74 -1.61
C GLU A 189 21.91 11.28 -2.13
N LEU A 190 20.99 12.21 -2.41
CA LEU A 190 19.68 11.88 -2.97
C LEU A 190 19.81 11.17 -4.33
N ARG A 191 20.69 11.66 -5.21
CA ARG A 191 20.97 11.04 -6.51
C ARG A 191 21.58 9.66 -6.33
N ARG A 192 22.59 9.52 -5.45
CA ARG A 192 23.21 8.22 -5.14
C ARG A 192 22.16 7.19 -4.75
N PHE A 193 21.27 7.54 -3.82
CA PHE A 193 20.21 6.64 -3.34
C PHE A 193 19.26 6.23 -4.47
N ILE A 194 18.80 7.19 -5.27
CA ILE A 194 17.93 6.92 -6.42
C ILE A 194 18.64 6.00 -7.42
N ASP A 195 19.91 6.25 -7.76
CA ASP A 195 20.67 5.46 -8.70
C ASP A 195 20.89 4.01 -8.22
N VAL A 196 21.18 3.81 -6.91
CA VAL A 196 21.26 2.49 -6.29
C VAL A 196 19.94 1.73 -6.45
N HIS A 197 18.81 2.39 -6.22
CA HIS A 197 17.51 1.78 -6.37
C HIS A 197 17.16 1.47 -7.82
N MET A 198 17.37 2.41 -8.74
CA MET A 198 17.11 2.22 -10.17
C MET A 198 17.94 1.06 -10.74
N LYS A 199 19.20 0.91 -10.31
CA LYS A 199 20.02 -0.24 -10.67
C LYS A 199 19.42 -1.55 -10.17
N ALA A 200 19.08 -1.65 -8.90
CA ALA A 200 18.47 -2.85 -8.33
C ALA A 200 17.12 -3.20 -8.98
N ALA A 201 16.28 -2.20 -9.25
CA ALA A 201 15.01 -2.36 -9.95
C ALA A 201 15.19 -2.84 -11.40
N SER A 202 16.24 -2.39 -12.09
CA SER A 202 16.52 -2.81 -13.48
C SER A 202 16.81 -4.31 -13.61
N GLU A 203 17.33 -4.94 -12.56
CA GLU A 203 17.58 -6.38 -12.50
C GLU A 203 16.26 -7.19 -12.42
N ARG A 204 15.17 -6.54 -12.01
CA ARG A 204 13.81 -7.11 -11.88
C ARG A 204 12.86 -6.72 -13.03
N ARG A 205 13.40 -6.17 -14.10
CA ARG A 205 12.60 -5.69 -15.25
C ARG A 205 11.62 -6.74 -15.79
N ALA A 206 12.02 -8.01 -15.84
CA ALA A 206 11.16 -9.07 -16.36
C ALA A 206 9.93 -9.29 -15.46
N ASP A 207 10.12 -9.29 -14.14
CA ASP A 207 9.03 -9.44 -13.17
C ASP A 207 8.06 -8.25 -13.25
N PHE A 208 8.59 -7.04 -13.41
CA PHE A 208 7.78 -5.82 -13.56
C PHE A 208 6.98 -5.85 -14.86
N LEU A 209 7.62 -6.24 -15.96
CA LEU A 209 6.94 -6.36 -17.26
C LEU A 209 5.80 -7.37 -17.17
N GLN A 210 6.04 -8.54 -16.56
CA GLN A 210 4.99 -9.54 -16.37
C GLN A 210 3.81 -8.99 -15.56
N ALA A 211 4.05 -8.24 -14.48
CA ALA A 211 2.99 -7.64 -13.68
C ALA A 211 2.17 -6.60 -14.48
N VAL A 212 2.83 -5.82 -15.33
CA VAL A 212 2.16 -4.88 -16.24
C VAL A 212 1.30 -5.60 -17.28
N GLU A 213 1.82 -6.65 -17.89
CA GLU A 213 1.09 -7.44 -18.90
C GLU A 213 -0.14 -8.14 -18.31
N THR A 214 -0.02 -8.72 -17.11
CA THR A 214 -1.13 -9.44 -16.45
C THR A 214 -2.11 -8.52 -15.73
N GLY A 215 -1.75 -7.28 -15.42
CA GLY A 215 -2.59 -6.28 -14.78
C GLY A 215 -3.14 -5.24 -15.78
N PRO A 216 -2.49 -4.07 -15.90
CA PRO A 216 -3.00 -2.95 -16.71
C PRO A 216 -3.26 -3.30 -18.16
N VAL A 217 -2.34 -4.03 -18.81
CA VAL A 217 -2.47 -4.38 -20.23
C VAL A 217 -3.61 -5.37 -20.44
N ALA A 218 -3.69 -6.42 -19.62
CA ALA A 218 -4.78 -7.39 -19.68
C ALA A 218 -6.15 -6.71 -19.47
N TRP A 219 -6.25 -5.81 -18.49
CA TRP A 219 -7.47 -5.02 -18.26
C TRP A 219 -7.81 -4.16 -19.48
N GLY A 220 -6.85 -3.43 -20.03
CA GLY A 220 -7.04 -2.59 -21.21
C GLY A 220 -7.52 -3.40 -22.42
N ASN A 221 -6.98 -4.61 -22.61
CA ASN A 221 -7.39 -5.51 -23.68
C ASN A 221 -8.83 -6.00 -23.49
N ARG A 222 -9.22 -6.38 -22.27
CA ARG A 222 -10.63 -6.72 -21.98
C ARG A 222 -11.57 -5.55 -22.24
N PHE A 223 -11.15 -4.33 -21.90
CA PHE A 223 -11.97 -3.13 -22.18
C PHE A 223 -12.15 -2.92 -23.68
N LYS A 224 -11.10 -3.07 -24.50
CA LYS A 224 -11.20 -3.02 -25.97
C LYS A 224 -12.13 -4.12 -26.52
N GLN A 225 -12.07 -5.34 -25.98
CA GLN A 225 -12.97 -6.43 -26.37
C GLN A 225 -14.43 -6.09 -26.08
N ARG A 226 -14.74 -5.51 -24.91
CA ARG A 226 -16.09 -5.07 -24.58
C ARG A 226 -16.60 -3.98 -25.56
N LEU A 227 -15.74 -3.02 -25.92
CA LEU A 227 -16.09 -2.00 -26.92
C LEU A 227 -16.41 -2.62 -28.29
N ALA A 228 -15.62 -3.59 -28.71
CA ALA A 228 -15.84 -4.28 -29.99
C ALA A 228 -17.10 -5.16 -30.00
N ALA A 229 -17.52 -5.66 -28.84
CA ALA A 229 -18.68 -6.54 -28.68
C ALA A 229 -20.01 -5.78 -28.43
N LEU A 230 -20.01 -4.45 -28.46
CA LEU A 230 -21.23 -3.68 -28.22
C LEU A 230 -22.33 -3.94 -29.28
N PRO A 231 -23.62 -4.10 -28.87
CA PRO A 231 -24.12 -4.08 -27.49
C PRO A 231 -23.80 -5.36 -26.71
N LEU A 232 -23.39 -5.20 -25.44
CA LEU A 232 -23.11 -6.34 -24.56
C LEU A 232 -24.41 -7.05 -24.16
N SER A 233 -24.34 -8.38 -23.99
CA SER A 233 -25.44 -9.13 -23.37
C SER A 233 -25.50 -8.83 -21.87
N PRO A 234 -26.64 -8.40 -21.31
CA PRO A 234 -26.78 -8.22 -19.87
C PRO A 234 -26.55 -9.50 -19.06
N ASP A 235 -26.79 -10.67 -19.65
CA ASP A 235 -26.66 -11.97 -19.00
C ASP A 235 -25.21 -12.37 -18.69
N ASP A 236 -24.24 -11.73 -19.38
CA ASP A 236 -22.82 -11.95 -19.19
C ASP A 236 -22.19 -11.00 -18.14
N LEU A 237 -23.00 -10.10 -17.57
CA LEU A 237 -22.53 -9.04 -16.67
C LEU A 237 -22.96 -9.33 -15.23
N SER A 238 -22.01 -9.63 -14.37
CA SER A 238 -22.25 -9.86 -12.95
C SER A 238 -21.32 -9.00 -12.10
N PRO A 239 -21.82 -8.39 -10.99
CA PRO A 239 -20.96 -7.66 -10.07
C PRO A 239 -20.04 -8.61 -9.30
N ALA A 240 -18.78 -8.23 -9.10
CA ALA A 240 -17.85 -8.89 -8.21
C ALA A 240 -17.79 -8.14 -6.86
N ILE A 241 -17.83 -8.88 -5.76
CA ILE A 241 -17.65 -8.36 -4.42
C ILE A 241 -16.34 -8.91 -3.88
N HIS A 242 -15.39 -8.03 -3.65
CA HIS A 242 -14.11 -8.36 -3.05
C HIS A 242 -14.08 -7.91 -1.58
N LEU A 243 -13.49 -8.73 -0.74
CA LEU A 243 -13.32 -8.40 0.68
C LEU A 243 -11.84 -8.06 0.94
N PRO A 244 -11.57 -7.05 1.80
CA PRO A 244 -10.22 -6.80 2.25
C PRO A 244 -9.70 -7.99 3.08
N PRO A 245 -8.37 -8.14 3.24
CA PRO A 245 -7.82 -9.12 4.17
C PRO A 245 -8.21 -8.79 5.61
N ASP A 246 -8.39 -9.84 6.44
CA ASP A 246 -8.80 -9.69 7.84
C ASP A 246 -7.73 -8.95 8.64
N GLU A 247 -6.45 -9.28 8.41
CA GLU A 247 -5.32 -8.68 9.10
C GLU A 247 -4.55 -7.69 8.20
N PRO A 248 -4.07 -6.57 8.76
CA PRO A 248 -3.24 -5.64 8.01
C PRO A 248 -1.84 -6.21 7.77
N THR A 249 -1.21 -5.79 6.70
CA THR A 249 0.22 -6.02 6.47
C THR A 249 1.05 -4.83 6.98
N LEU A 250 2.29 -5.10 7.39
CA LEU A 250 3.21 -4.12 7.95
C LEU A 250 4.02 -3.45 6.82
N GLY A 251 3.46 -2.38 6.27
CA GLY A 251 4.07 -1.61 5.19
C GLY A 251 5.24 -0.73 5.62
N MET A 252 5.78 0.01 4.68
CA MET A 252 6.84 1.00 4.95
C MET A 252 6.30 2.21 5.72
N CYS A 253 5.08 2.66 5.39
CA CYS A 253 4.46 3.85 5.97
C CYS A 253 3.55 3.56 7.16
N GLY A 254 3.06 2.33 7.34
CA GLY A 254 2.05 2.01 8.36
C GLY A 254 1.41 0.65 8.15
N LEU A 255 0.20 0.53 8.70
CA LEU A 255 -0.64 -0.66 8.59
C LEU A 255 -1.42 -0.60 7.26
N LEU A 256 -1.18 -1.57 6.38
CA LEU A 256 -1.78 -1.64 5.06
C LEU A 256 -2.94 -2.63 5.04
N ARG A 257 -4.11 -2.17 4.57
CA ARG A 257 -5.28 -3.00 4.26
C ARG A 257 -5.65 -2.81 2.79
N PRO A 258 -5.17 -3.68 1.89
CA PRO A 258 -5.62 -3.65 0.50
C PRO A 258 -7.15 -3.71 0.42
N VAL A 259 -7.76 -2.89 -0.44
CA VAL A 259 -9.23 -2.86 -0.62
C VAL A 259 -9.73 -4.20 -1.17
N ILE A 260 -8.88 -4.87 -1.94
CA ILE A 260 -9.13 -6.18 -2.52
C ILE A 260 -8.06 -7.15 -2.02
N LYS A 261 -8.50 -8.29 -1.47
CA LYS A 261 -7.60 -9.38 -1.09
C LYS A 261 -7.06 -10.05 -2.35
N MET A 262 -5.77 -9.85 -2.61
CA MET A 262 -5.09 -10.48 -3.74
C MET A 262 -4.68 -11.93 -3.43
N ASP A 263 -4.63 -12.76 -4.47
CA ASP A 263 -4.09 -14.11 -4.35
C ASP A 263 -2.62 -14.05 -3.88
N PRO A 264 -2.22 -14.81 -2.85
CA PRO A 264 -0.83 -14.91 -2.43
C PRO A 264 0.13 -15.26 -3.58
N ALA A 265 -0.30 -16.12 -4.52
CA ALA A 265 0.49 -16.48 -5.69
C ALA A 265 0.80 -15.31 -6.62
N ASP A 266 -0.01 -14.26 -6.64
CA ASP A 266 0.23 -13.05 -7.41
C ASP A 266 1.14 -12.05 -6.68
N ARG A 267 1.36 -12.22 -5.36
CA ARG A 267 2.28 -11.41 -4.57
C ARG A 267 3.72 -11.92 -4.61
N ASP A 268 3.89 -13.22 -4.80
CA ASP A 268 5.18 -13.90 -4.76
C ASP A 268 5.77 -14.20 -6.15
N ARG A 269 5.06 -13.78 -7.23
CA ARG A 269 5.50 -13.97 -8.62
C ARG A 269 6.24 -12.79 -9.19
#